data_fb971bf412ff3cbb97c89ca550fd268d
#
_entry.id   fb971bf412ff3cbb97c89ca550fd268d
#
_cell.length_a   1.000
_cell.length_b   1.000
_cell.length_c   1.000
_cell.angle_alpha   90.00
_cell.angle_beta   90.00
_cell.angle_gamma   90.00
#
_symmetry.space_group_name_H-M   'P 1'
#
loop_
_entity.id
_entity.type
_entity.pdbx_description
1 polymer ?
#
loop_
_entity_poly.entity_id
_entity_poly.type
_entity_poly.pdbx_seq_one_letter_code
_entity_poly.pdbx_strand_id
1 'polypeptide(L)'
;MSTPLPSDKLDRGLGLTEAVTLNMNAMVGIGPFIVIPLVIQAMGGPQCLLAWLAGALLSLVDGLVWAELGAAMPRAGGTYAFLREAYGPGRGGRLMSFLYIWQTLIQAPLVVASGAIGFSQYLTYLVPLGKYQQKAVSAALVVFLIVLLYRRIAAVGLISKFLWIGVVGTMLWMIWGGVTHFSARMAFDFPAGAWSWSWLFFAGLGSATVNTIYTYLGYYHICNLGAEIRQPEKNIPRAILLSVAGIAVLYLAMQTSILGVLPWREAENSQYIVSTFVERLYGTRAAAFATVMILWIAFASLFTTLLSYSRVPFAAAEDGNFFPIFARVHPTKHFPHVSLIFLGVASLAFSVLFRLSSVIKAIIAVRILVQFISQGVGVIILRRRWPPERLPFKMWFYPWPAVLSILGWAALFYYTGWKFALGGIGVIALGIFTYMIQARYRSLWPFATAGEAALDMAGGKARGKE
;
A
#
# COMPACT_ATOMS: atom_id res chain seq x y z
N MET A 1 1.46 -25.79 -30.27
CA MET A 1 1.51 -25.74 -28.77
C MET A 1 2.01 -24.38 -28.39
N SER A 2 1.16 -23.51 -27.79
CA SER A 2 1.55 -22.20 -27.32
C SER A 2 2.47 -22.36 -26.10
N THR A 3 3.67 -21.77 -26.15
CA THR A 3 4.54 -21.66 -24.97
C THR A 3 3.75 -21.06 -23.79
N PRO A 4 3.75 -21.68 -22.60
CA PRO A 4 3.05 -21.16 -21.45
C PRO A 4 3.51 -19.73 -21.15
N LEU A 5 2.56 -18.81 -20.95
CA LEU A 5 2.89 -17.44 -20.51
C LEU A 5 3.56 -17.52 -19.13
N PRO A 6 4.51 -16.62 -18.80
CA PRO A 6 5.22 -16.63 -17.51
C PRO A 6 4.34 -16.70 -16.26
N SER A 7 3.06 -16.28 -16.38
CA SER A 7 2.04 -16.39 -15.32
C SER A 7 1.65 -17.82 -14.95
N ASP A 8 1.97 -18.83 -15.78
CA ASP A 8 1.57 -20.23 -15.53
C ASP A 8 2.44 -20.94 -14.48
N LYS A 9 3.47 -20.25 -13.97
CA LYS A 9 4.36 -20.76 -12.91
C LYS A 9 3.82 -20.59 -11.50
N LEU A 10 2.79 -19.74 -11.31
CA LEU A 10 2.18 -19.46 -10.01
C LEU A 10 0.80 -20.12 -9.91
N ASP A 11 0.49 -20.71 -8.75
CA ASP A 11 -0.79 -21.37 -8.52
C ASP A 11 -1.91 -20.34 -8.26
N ARG A 12 -3.05 -20.45 -8.94
CA ARG A 12 -4.26 -19.63 -8.69
C ARG A 12 -5.02 -20.16 -7.47
N GLY A 13 -4.53 -19.82 -6.28
CA GLY A 13 -5.05 -20.29 -5.00
C GLY A 13 -6.03 -19.36 -4.30
N LEU A 14 -6.15 -18.07 -4.70
CA LEU A 14 -6.89 -17.04 -3.98
C LEU A 14 -8.25 -16.76 -4.62
N GLY A 15 -9.34 -16.92 -3.85
CA GLY A 15 -10.69 -16.50 -4.23
C GLY A 15 -11.01 -15.07 -3.80
N LEU A 16 -12.27 -14.66 -3.93
CA LEU A 16 -12.71 -13.29 -3.57
C LEU A 16 -12.49 -13.00 -2.07
N THR A 17 -12.84 -13.94 -1.20
CA THR A 17 -12.71 -13.73 0.25
C THR A 17 -11.25 -13.52 0.65
N GLU A 18 -10.34 -14.36 0.15
CA GLU A 18 -8.91 -14.23 0.39
C GLU A 18 -8.37 -12.90 -0.17
N ALA A 19 -8.84 -12.50 -1.35
CA ALA A 19 -8.44 -11.25 -1.98
C ALA A 19 -8.88 -10.02 -1.15
N VAL A 20 -10.13 -10.01 -0.66
CA VAL A 20 -10.64 -8.95 0.22
C VAL A 20 -9.88 -8.91 1.54
N THR A 21 -9.70 -10.07 2.19
CA THR A 21 -9.00 -10.14 3.49
C THR A 21 -7.54 -9.72 3.38
N LEU A 22 -6.85 -10.10 2.30
CA LEU A 22 -5.48 -9.66 2.02
C LEU A 22 -5.41 -8.14 1.84
N ASN A 23 -6.29 -7.54 1.05
CA ASN A 23 -6.32 -6.09 0.89
C ASN A 23 -6.64 -5.37 2.20
N MET A 24 -7.67 -5.79 2.92
CA MET A 24 -8.05 -5.16 4.18
C MET A 24 -6.94 -5.29 5.24
N ASN A 25 -6.28 -6.45 5.34
CA ASN A 25 -5.12 -6.62 6.23
C ASN A 25 -3.96 -5.70 5.83
N ALA A 26 -3.75 -5.46 4.53
CA ALA A 26 -2.70 -4.53 4.07
C ALA A 26 -3.04 -3.07 4.41
N MET A 27 -4.31 -2.69 4.34
CA MET A 27 -4.78 -1.34 4.67
C MET A 27 -4.79 -1.08 6.17
N VAL A 28 -5.28 -2.03 6.98
CA VAL A 28 -5.37 -1.88 8.43
C VAL A 28 -4.07 -2.34 9.08
N GLY A 29 -3.13 -1.44 9.17
CA GLY A 29 -1.88 -1.64 9.90
C GLY A 29 -1.88 -0.85 11.22
N ILE A 30 -0.68 -0.60 11.73
CA ILE A 30 -0.49 0.28 12.88
C ILE A 30 -0.73 1.76 12.51
N GLY A 31 -0.70 2.07 11.21
CA GLY A 31 -0.85 3.43 10.67
C GLY A 31 -2.03 4.22 11.24
N PRO A 32 -3.28 3.71 11.16
CA PRO A 32 -4.46 4.43 11.66
C PRO A 32 -4.31 4.90 13.10
N PHE A 33 -3.77 4.05 13.95
CA PHE A 33 -3.65 4.30 15.38
C PHE A 33 -2.55 5.33 15.73
N ILE A 34 -1.58 5.50 14.85
CA ILE A 34 -0.53 6.54 14.98
C ILE A 34 -0.99 7.87 14.40
N VAL A 35 -1.78 7.85 13.32
CA VAL A 35 -2.14 9.08 12.60
C VAL A 35 -3.37 9.77 13.18
N ILE A 36 -4.24 9.10 13.93
CA ILE A 36 -5.42 9.72 14.58
C ILE A 36 -5.05 11.01 15.32
N PRO A 37 -4.07 11.03 16.24
CA PRO A 37 -3.66 12.26 16.91
C PRO A 37 -3.15 13.32 15.92
N LEU A 38 -2.36 12.92 14.92
CA LEU A 38 -1.79 13.84 13.93
C LEU A 38 -2.87 14.50 13.04
N VAL A 39 -3.93 13.75 12.73
CA VAL A 39 -5.06 14.24 11.93
C VAL A 39 -5.88 15.24 12.75
N ILE A 40 -6.10 14.96 14.05
CA ILE A 40 -6.76 15.88 14.96
C ILE A 40 -5.92 17.17 15.12
N GLN A 41 -4.61 17.07 15.36
CA GLN A 41 -3.70 18.21 15.45
C GLN A 41 -3.71 19.09 14.18
N ALA A 42 -3.66 18.46 12.99
CA ALA A 42 -3.62 19.19 11.73
C ALA A 42 -4.90 19.98 11.45
N MET A 43 -6.04 19.49 11.92
CA MET A 43 -7.35 20.14 11.74
C MET A 43 -7.76 20.98 12.96
N GLY A 44 -7.17 20.76 14.13
CA GLY A 44 -7.48 21.47 15.37
C GLY A 44 -8.84 21.13 15.98
N GLY A 45 -9.37 19.91 15.72
CA GLY A 45 -10.64 19.48 16.33
C GLY A 45 -11.41 18.41 15.55
N PRO A 46 -12.69 18.16 15.90
CA PRO A 46 -13.54 17.11 15.32
C PRO A 46 -13.76 17.22 13.80
N GLN A 47 -13.61 18.40 13.20
CA GLN A 47 -13.63 18.58 11.74
C GLN A 47 -12.56 17.74 11.01
N CYS A 48 -11.64 17.12 11.73
CA CYS A 48 -10.68 16.14 11.23
C CYS A 48 -11.36 14.95 10.51
N LEU A 49 -12.63 14.67 10.79
CA LEU A 49 -13.44 13.67 10.06
C LEU A 49 -13.49 13.94 8.55
N LEU A 50 -13.41 15.22 8.12
CA LEU A 50 -13.34 15.56 6.71
C LEU A 50 -12.08 15.02 6.03
N ALA A 51 -10.94 14.95 6.74
CA ALA A 51 -9.73 14.39 6.19
C ALA A 51 -9.82 12.86 5.98
N TRP A 52 -10.53 12.16 6.86
CA TRP A 52 -10.83 10.74 6.67
C TRP A 52 -11.75 10.50 5.47
N LEU A 53 -12.76 11.35 5.30
CA LEU A 53 -13.65 11.30 4.15
C LEU A 53 -12.91 11.62 2.86
N ALA A 54 -12.06 12.65 2.84
CA ALA A 54 -11.23 13.00 1.68
C ALA A 54 -10.28 11.86 1.29
N GLY A 55 -9.62 11.23 2.27
CA GLY A 55 -8.79 10.03 2.06
C GLY A 55 -9.58 8.85 1.49
N ALA A 56 -10.79 8.59 2.00
CA ALA A 56 -11.68 7.56 1.50
C ALA A 56 -12.11 7.81 0.04
N LEU A 57 -12.53 9.04 -0.27
CA LEU A 57 -12.95 9.41 -1.62
C LEU A 57 -11.79 9.29 -2.62
N LEU A 58 -10.61 9.79 -2.27
CA LEU A 58 -9.44 9.63 -3.13
C LEU A 58 -9.08 8.16 -3.34
N SER A 59 -9.11 7.36 -2.27
CA SER A 59 -8.85 5.91 -2.37
C SER A 59 -9.89 5.19 -3.23
N LEU A 60 -11.15 5.63 -3.21
CA LEU A 60 -12.22 5.05 -4.02
C LEU A 60 -12.02 5.37 -5.51
N VAL A 61 -11.77 6.64 -5.86
CA VAL A 61 -11.58 7.03 -7.26
C VAL A 61 -10.30 6.43 -7.85
N ASP A 62 -9.22 6.40 -7.07
CA ASP A 62 -7.99 5.73 -7.46
C ASP A 62 -8.17 4.21 -7.51
N GLY A 63 -8.92 3.64 -6.58
CA GLY A 63 -9.30 2.22 -6.56
C GLY A 63 -10.02 1.77 -7.82
N LEU A 64 -10.83 2.63 -8.45
CA LEU A 64 -11.46 2.35 -9.75
C LEU A 64 -10.42 2.23 -10.87
N VAL A 65 -9.36 3.06 -10.86
CA VAL A 65 -8.24 2.97 -11.81
C VAL A 65 -7.51 1.62 -11.64
N TRP A 66 -7.21 1.24 -10.39
CA TRP A 66 -6.56 -0.03 -10.10
C TRP A 66 -7.43 -1.23 -10.44
N ALA A 67 -8.74 -1.14 -10.20
CA ALA A 67 -9.71 -2.18 -10.52
C ALA A 67 -9.75 -2.48 -12.02
N GLU A 68 -9.75 -1.44 -12.85
CA GLU A 68 -9.76 -1.59 -14.31
C GLU A 68 -8.45 -2.18 -14.83
N LEU A 69 -7.32 -1.64 -14.41
CA LEU A 69 -6.01 -2.14 -14.84
C LEU A 69 -5.72 -3.55 -14.33
N GLY A 70 -6.08 -3.83 -13.07
CA GLY A 70 -5.91 -5.15 -12.46
C GLY A 70 -6.76 -6.23 -13.10
N ALA A 71 -8.00 -5.91 -13.48
CA ALA A 71 -8.87 -6.83 -14.21
C ALA A 71 -8.38 -7.09 -15.65
N ALA A 72 -7.86 -6.05 -16.31
CA ALA A 72 -7.38 -6.14 -17.69
C ALA A 72 -6.01 -6.85 -17.81
N MET A 73 -5.18 -6.74 -16.77
CA MET A 73 -3.82 -7.28 -16.75
C MET A 73 -3.54 -8.05 -15.45
N PRO A 74 -4.18 -9.20 -15.22
CA PRO A 74 -4.04 -9.97 -13.98
C PRO A 74 -2.71 -10.75 -13.95
N ARG A 75 -1.60 -10.00 -13.87
CA ARG A 75 -0.24 -10.55 -13.80
C ARG A 75 0.40 -10.26 -12.45
N ALA A 76 1.47 -10.98 -12.10
CA ALA A 76 2.29 -10.64 -10.96
C ALA A 76 2.95 -9.27 -11.14
N GLY A 77 3.11 -8.52 -10.03
CA GLY A 77 3.79 -7.22 -10.04
C GLY A 77 2.91 -5.99 -10.30
N GLY A 78 1.61 -6.15 -10.58
CA GLY A 78 0.62 -5.05 -10.65
C GLY A 78 1.09 -3.85 -11.47
N THR A 79 1.37 -2.72 -10.82
CA THR A 79 1.81 -1.46 -11.46
C THR A 79 2.98 -1.64 -12.42
N TYR A 80 3.91 -2.55 -12.14
CA TYR A 80 5.01 -2.86 -13.05
C TYR A 80 4.49 -3.20 -14.44
N ALA A 81 3.55 -4.15 -14.51
CA ALA A 81 2.94 -4.58 -15.76
C ALA A 81 2.08 -3.49 -16.39
N PHE A 82 1.35 -2.73 -15.58
CA PHE A 82 0.46 -1.65 -16.04
C PHE A 82 1.24 -0.53 -16.72
N LEU A 83 2.31 -0.05 -16.10
CA LEU A 83 3.14 1.01 -16.66
C LEU A 83 3.88 0.54 -17.92
N ARG A 84 4.36 -0.70 -17.93
CA ARG A 84 5.02 -1.25 -19.10
C ARG A 84 4.12 -1.27 -20.32
N GLU A 85 2.89 -1.72 -20.15
CA GLU A 85 1.92 -1.83 -21.23
C GLU A 85 1.40 -0.45 -21.67
N ALA A 86 1.04 0.41 -20.69
CA ALA A 86 0.47 1.72 -20.98
C ALA A 86 1.41 2.64 -21.78
N TYR A 87 2.68 2.68 -21.43
CA TYR A 87 3.68 3.54 -22.06
C TYR A 87 4.44 2.86 -23.23
N GLY A 88 4.05 1.62 -23.57
CA GLY A 88 4.61 0.84 -24.67
C GLY A 88 5.80 -0.02 -24.25
N PRO A 89 5.69 -1.36 -24.37
CA PRO A 89 6.65 -2.32 -23.81
C PRO A 89 8.07 -2.20 -24.36
N GLY A 90 8.23 -1.76 -25.62
CA GLY A 90 9.54 -1.55 -26.26
C GLY A 90 10.05 -0.10 -26.22
N ARG A 91 9.36 0.81 -25.53
CA ARG A 91 9.67 2.26 -25.50
C ARG A 91 9.66 2.80 -24.07
N GLY A 92 8.97 3.92 -23.84
CA GLY A 92 8.84 4.55 -22.52
C GLY A 92 8.29 3.63 -21.41
N GLY A 93 7.55 2.58 -21.75
CA GLY A 93 7.08 1.59 -20.80
C GLY A 93 8.20 0.83 -20.10
N ARG A 94 9.34 0.60 -20.75
CA ARG A 94 10.53 0.04 -20.10
C ARG A 94 11.07 0.96 -19.02
N LEU A 95 11.23 2.25 -19.33
CA LEU A 95 11.66 3.24 -18.37
C LEU A 95 10.67 3.33 -17.20
N MET A 96 9.37 3.44 -17.49
CA MET A 96 8.36 3.60 -16.45
C MET A 96 8.27 2.38 -15.52
N SER A 97 8.34 1.17 -16.06
CA SER A 97 8.37 -0.06 -15.26
C SER A 97 9.68 -0.19 -14.47
N PHE A 98 10.83 0.22 -15.06
CA PHE A 98 12.10 0.28 -14.33
C PHE A 98 12.03 1.27 -13.16
N LEU A 99 11.49 2.47 -13.36
CA LEU A 99 11.33 3.46 -12.30
C LEU A 99 10.42 2.95 -11.17
N TYR A 100 9.40 2.16 -11.50
CA TYR A 100 8.57 1.53 -10.49
C TYR A 100 9.35 0.49 -9.67
N ILE A 101 10.18 -0.36 -10.30
CA ILE A 101 11.06 -1.28 -9.56
C ILE A 101 12.05 -0.50 -8.71
N TRP A 102 12.72 0.48 -9.30
CA TRP A 102 13.70 1.32 -8.63
C TRP A 102 13.18 1.92 -7.33
N GLN A 103 12.03 2.58 -7.39
CA GLN A 103 11.41 3.12 -6.19
C GLN A 103 10.95 2.03 -5.21
N THR A 104 10.45 0.89 -5.72
CA THR A 104 9.91 -0.18 -4.89
C THR A 104 10.99 -0.88 -4.06
N LEU A 105 12.20 -1.03 -4.60
CA LEU A 105 13.34 -1.60 -3.87
C LEU A 105 13.73 -0.78 -2.63
N ILE A 106 13.43 0.51 -2.62
CA ILE A 106 13.68 1.41 -1.49
C ILE A 106 12.42 1.49 -0.61
N GLN A 107 11.28 1.74 -1.23
CA GLN A 107 10.04 2.04 -0.55
C GLN A 107 9.42 0.82 0.15
N ALA A 108 9.42 -0.37 -0.48
CA ALA A 108 8.80 -1.54 0.11
C ALA A 108 9.48 -2.00 1.41
N PRO A 109 10.83 -2.11 1.48
CA PRO A 109 11.52 -2.37 2.72
C PRO A 109 11.30 -1.29 3.79
N LEU A 110 11.21 0.00 3.41
CA LEU A 110 10.91 1.08 4.35
C LEU A 110 9.50 0.95 4.94
N VAL A 111 8.50 0.56 4.14
CA VAL A 111 7.13 0.33 4.63
C VAL A 111 7.11 -0.81 5.65
N VAL A 112 7.73 -1.94 5.34
CA VAL A 112 7.80 -3.07 6.28
C VAL A 112 8.58 -2.70 7.54
N ALA A 113 9.72 -2.02 7.38
CA ALA A 113 10.52 -1.56 8.51
C ALA A 113 9.77 -0.57 9.41
N SER A 114 9.03 0.39 8.82
CA SER A 114 8.24 1.36 9.60
C SER A 114 7.17 0.69 10.44
N GLY A 115 6.46 -0.30 9.88
CA GLY A 115 5.48 -1.08 10.62
C GLY A 115 6.10 -1.94 11.72
N ALA A 116 7.28 -2.55 11.48
CA ALA A 116 8.00 -3.33 12.49
C ALA A 116 8.53 -2.44 13.64
N ILE A 117 9.00 -1.24 13.33
CA ILE A 117 9.40 -0.24 14.35
C ILE A 117 8.15 0.18 15.16
N GLY A 118 7.04 0.50 14.50
CA GLY A 118 5.79 0.84 15.16
C GLY A 118 5.28 -0.28 16.06
N PHE A 119 5.37 -1.55 15.61
CA PHE A 119 5.05 -2.72 16.42
C PHE A 119 5.88 -2.76 17.71
N SER A 120 7.20 -2.58 17.62
CA SER A 120 8.07 -2.59 18.80
C SER A 120 7.80 -1.43 19.75
N GLN A 121 7.44 -0.26 19.22
CA GLN A 121 7.04 0.90 20.04
C GLN A 121 5.75 0.64 20.81
N TYR A 122 4.70 0.11 20.16
CA TYR A 122 3.47 -0.26 20.84
C TYR A 122 3.67 -1.35 21.87
N LEU A 123 4.58 -2.32 21.61
CA LEU A 123 4.93 -3.34 22.60
C LEU A 123 5.52 -2.74 23.87
N THR A 124 6.14 -1.58 23.80
CA THR A 124 6.71 -0.87 24.96
C THR A 124 5.64 -0.46 25.98
N TYR A 125 4.39 -0.32 25.57
CA TYR A 125 3.26 -0.12 26.51
C TYR A 125 3.06 -1.31 27.45
N LEU A 126 3.29 -2.53 26.96
CA LEU A 126 3.12 -3.78 27.76
C LEU A 126 4.39 -4.14 28.52
N VAL A 127 5.54 -4.00 27.88
CA VAL A 127 6.84 -4.38 28.42
C VAL A 127 7.81 -3.22 28.19
N PRO A 128 8.35 -2.60 29.24
CA PRO A 128 9.30 -1.49 29.05
C PRO A 128 10.55 -1.97 28.31
N LEU A 129 10.70 -1.56 27.06
CA LEU A 129 11.80 -1.95 26.18
C LEU A 129 12.77 -0.79 25.99
N GLY A 130 14.04 -1.05 26.24
CA GLY A 130 15.13 -0.13 25.87
C GLY A 130 15.30 -0.05 24.35
N LYS A 131 16.00 0.98 23.88
CA LYS A 131 16.21 1.26 22.46
C LYS A 131 16.77 0.09 21.64
N TYR A 132 17.70 -0.68 22.20
CA TYR A 132 18.28 -1.85 21.54
C TYR A 132 17.30 -3.04 21.52
N GLN A 133 16.52 -3.21 22.57
CA GLN A 133 15.48 -4.25 22.64
C GLN A 133 14.36 -3.99 21.62
N GLN A 134 13.94 -2.73 21.45
CA GLN A 134 12.97 -2.37 20.39
C GLN A 134 13.49 -2.74 19.01
N LYS A 135 14.77 -2.47 18.71
CA LYS A 135 15.40 -2.87 17.44
C LYS A 135 15.45 -4.39 17.27
N ALA A 136 15.80 -5.12 18.33
CA ALA A 136 15.81 -6.58 18.32
C ALA A 136 14.42 -7.17 18.07
N VAL A 137 13.38 -6.62 18.70
CA VAL A 137 11.97 -7.03 18.49
C VAL A 137 11.56 -6.76 17.03
N SER A 138 11.87 -5.57 16.49
CA SER A 138 11.56 -5.23 15.09
C SER A 138 12.24 -6.20 14.12
N ALA A 139 13.51 -6.52 14.34
CA ALA A 139 14.27 -7.47 13.54
C ALA A 139 13.69 -8.90 13.64
N ALA A 140 13.40 -9.37 14.85
CA ALA A 140 12.82 -10.69 15.10
C ALA A 140 11.45 -10.84 14.42
N LEU A 141 10.62 -9.79 14.44
CA LEU A 141 9.33 -9.76 13.76
C LEU A 141 9.50 -9.94 12.25
N VAL A 142 10.44 -9.22 11.62
CA VAL A 142 10.69 -9.34 10.18
C VAL A 142 11.17 -10.74 9.82
N VAL A 143 12.08 -11.32 10.59
CA VAL A 143 12.55 -12.72 10.39
C VAL A 143 11.38 -13.68 10.50
N PHE A 144 10.55 -13.55 11.52
CA PHE A 144 9.36 -14.39 11.70
C PHE A 144 8.39 -14.29 10.52
N LEU A 145 8.17 -13.08 9.97
CA LEU A 145 7.35 -12.88 8.80
C LEU A 145 7.91 -13.59 7.55
N ILE A 146 9.23 -13.54 7.33
CA ILE A 146 9.88 -14.25 6.22
C ILE A 146 9.61 -15.76 6.34
N VAL A 147 9.85 -16.34 7.52
CA VAL A 147 9.64 -17.77 7.79
C VAL A 147 8.18 -18.17 7.59
N LEU A 148 7.25 -17.34 8.07
CA LEU A 148 5.82 -17.61 7.96
C LEU A 148 5.33 -17.53 6.51
N LEU A 149 5.87 -16.61 5.71
CA LEU A 149 5.52 -16.44 4.29
C LEU A 149 6.19 -17.48 3.38
N TYR A 150 7.15 -18.25 3.88
CA TYR A 150 7.85 -19.28 3.12
C TYR A 150 6.97 -20.54 2.92
N ARG A 151 5.74 -20.34 2.40
CA ARG A 151 4.69 -21.35 2.24
C ARG A 151 3.99 -21.23 0.89
N ARG A 152 3.15 -22.23 0.54
CA ARG A 152 2.26 -22.18 -0.64
C ARG A 152 1.22 -21.08 -0.47
N ILE A 153 0.80 -20.45 -1.56
CA ILE A 153 -0.13 -19.32 -1.55
C ILE A 153 -1.50 -19.68 -0.93
N ALA A 154 -1.98 -20.89 -1.10
CA ALA A 154 -3.24 -21.33 -0.46
C ALA A 154 -3.16 -21.32 1.07
N ALA A 155 -2.03 -21.73 1.66
CA ALA A 155 -1.81 -21.66 3.10
C ALA A 155 -1.69 -20.21 3.57
N VAL A 156 -1.08 -19.34 2.79
CA VAL A 156 -1.00 -17.90 3.05
C VAL A 156 -2.38 -17.25 3.06
N GLY A 157 -3.26 -17.63 2.12
CA GLY A 157 -4.64 -17.17 2.09
C GLY A 157 -5.45 -17.57 3.35
N LEU A 158 -5.25 -18.79 3.84
CA LEU A 158 -5.90 -19.25 5.09
C LEU A 158 -5.40 -18.46 6.31
N ILE A 159 -4.09 -18.26 6.41
CA ILE A 159 -3.48 -17.44 7.49
C ILE A 159 -4.05 -16.01 7.43
N SER A 160 -4.17 -15.43 6.23
CA SER A 160 -4.72 -14.09 6.06
C SER A 160 -6.18 -13.96 6.55
N LYS A 161 -7.02 -14.97 6.30
CA LYS A 161 -8.40 -15.01 6.84
C LYS A 161 -8.41 -15.02 8.37
N PHE A 162 -7.56 -15.85 8.97
CA PHE A 162 -7.44 -15.92 10.42
C PHE A 162 -6.98 -14.57 11.00
N LEU A 163 -5.96 -13.96 10.41
CA LEU A 163 -5.47 -12.64 10.83
C LEU A 163 -6.56 -11.57 10.70
N TRP A 164 -7.34 -11.61 9.64
CA TRP A 164 -8.42 -10.65 9.37
C TRP A 164 -9.54 -10.69 10.43
N ILE A 165 -9.87 -11.88 10.95
CA ILE A 165 -10.86 -12.02 12.04
C ILE A 165 -10.42 -11.19 13.26
N GLY A 166 -9.15 -11.29 13.65
CA GLY A 166 -8.61 -10.49 14.76
C GLY A 166 -8.61 -8.98 14.46
N VAL A 167 -8.28 -8.59 13.20
CA VAL A 167 -8.30 -7.19 12.77
C VAL A 167 -9.69 -6.59 12.89
N VAL A 168 -10.69 -7.22 12.26
CA VAL A 168 -12.07 -6.73 12.26
C VAL A 168 -12.68 -6.83 13.65
N GLY A 169 -12.44 -7.94 14.38
CA GLY A 169 -12.91 -8.10 15.74
C GLY A 169 -12.43 -6.98 16.67
N THR A 170 -11.16 -6.59 16.56
CA THR A 170 -10.60 -5.48 17.35
C THR A 170 -11.25 -4.15 16.99
N MET A 171 -11.39 -3.85 15.70
CA MET A 171 -12.02 -2.59 15.27
C MET A 171 -13.48 -2.52 15.69
N LEU A 172 -14.23 -3.61 15.52
CA LEU A 172 -15.63 -3.68 15.95
C LEU A 172 -15.78 -3.56 17.46
N TRP A 173 -14.87 -4.16 18.24
CA TRP A 173 -14.85 -4.00 19.70
C TRP A 173 -14.63 -2.55 20.12
N MET A 174 -13.69 -1.85 19.49
CA MET A 174 -13.45 -0.41 19.73
C MET A 174 -14.66 0.43 19.34
N ILE A 175 -15.26 0.19 18.16
CA ILE A 175 -16.44 0.89 17.69
C ILE A 175 -17.61 0.66 18.64
N TRP A 176 -17.84 -0.59 19.07
CA TRP A 176 -18.88 -0.94 20.04
C TRP A 176 -18.69 -0.20 21.36
N GLY A 177 -17.46 -0.22 21.91
CA GLY A 177 -17.13 0.56 23.11
C GLY A 177 -17.41 2.04 22.96
N GLY A 178 -17.05 2.60 21.80
CA GLY A 178 -17.34 4.00 21.48
C GLY A 178 -18.84 4.30 21.36
N VAL A 179 -19.61 3.43 20.71
CA VAL A 179 -21.07 3.62 20.55
C VAL A 179 -21.80 3.53 21.90
N THR A 180 -21.42 2.57 22.74
CA THR A 180 -22.08 2.36 24.05
C THR A 180 -21.80 3.47 25.08
N HIS A 181 -20.70 4.22 24.90
CA HIS A 181 -20.31 5.31 25.78
C HIS A 181 -20.22 6.65 25.03
N PHE A 182 -20.94 6.76 23.92
CA PHE A 182 -20.86 7.89 23.00
C PHE A 182 -21.46 9.16 23.62
N SER A 183 -20.67 10.23 23.62
CA SER A 183 -21.11 11.57 23.92
C SER A 183 -21.08 12.44 22.66
N ALA A 184 -22.25 12.76 22.11
CA ALA A 184 -22.39 13.65 20.95
C ALA A 184 -21.76 15.03 21.23
N ARG A 185 -21.87 15.52 22.47
CA ARG A 185 -21.27 16.79 22.88
C ARG A 185 -19.74 16.77 22.76
N MET A 186 -19.08 15.66 23.07
CA MET A 186 -17.63 15.52 22.91
C MET A 186 -17.24 15.29 21.45
N ALA A 187 -17.98 14.40 20.75
CA ALA A 187 -17.67 14.05 19.36
C ALA A 187 -17.74 15.27 18.42
N PHE A 188 -18.62 16.23 18.72
CA PHE A 188 -18.90 17.40 17.91
C PHE A 188 -18.59 18.72 18.64
N ASP A 189 -17.63 18.70 19.60
CA ASP A 189 -17.11 19.89 20.27
C ASP A 189 -16.20 20.67 19.31
N PHE A 190 -16.81 21.34 18.33
CA PHE A 190 -16.09 22.12 17.35
C PHE A 190 -15.55 23.41 17.97
N PRO A 191 -14.25 23.70 17.85
CA PRO A 191 -13.69 24.94 18.30
C PRO A 191 -14.23 26.14 17.49
N ALA A 192 -14.16 27.34 18.07
CA ALA A 192 -14.52 28.56 17.37
C ALA A 192 -13.72 28.69 16.06
N GLY A 193 -14.39 28.94 14.96
CA GLY A 193 -13.76 29.01 13.63
C GLY A 193 -13.46 27.69 12.95
N ALA A 194 -13.92 26.54 13.47
CA ALA A 194 -13.73 25.21 12.86
C ALA A 194 -14.15 25.14 11.39
N TRP A 195 -15.11 25.96 10.97
CA TRP A 195 -15.69 26.01 9.62
C TRP A 195 -15.35 27.31 8.88
N SER A 196 -14.20 27.91 9.16
CA SER A 196 -13.82 29.22 8.60
C SER A 196 -13.51 29.22 7.10
N TRP A 197 -13.44 28.08 6.43
CA TRP A 197 -13.12 27.93 4.99
C TRP A 197 -11.95 28.79 4.50
N SER A 198 -11.01 29.08 5.41
CA SER A 198 -9.82 29.88 5.14
C SER A 198 -8.74 29.05 4.43
N TRP A 199 -7.71 29.71 3.89
CA TRP A 199 -6.53 29.02 3.38
C TRP A 199 -5.90 28.09 4.43
N LEU A 200 -5.90 28.51 5.70
CA LEU A 200 -5.37 27.70 6.80
C LEU A 200 -6.18 26.41 7.00
N PHE A 201 -7.51 26.48 6.86
CA PHE A 201 -8.38 25.30 6.91
C PHE A 201 -8.04 24.31 5.79
N PHE A 202 -7.89 24.78 4.54
CA PHE A 202 -7.55 23.90 3.42
C PHE A 202 -6.11 23.35 3.52
N ALA A 203 -5.18 24.12 4.04
CA ALA A 203 -3.82 23.68 4.33
C ALA A 203 -3.81 22.57 5.40
N GLY A 204 -4.59 22.76 6.47
CA GLY A 204 -4.82 21.75 7.51
C GLY A 204 -5.44 20.48 6.95
N LEU A 205 -6.51 20.63 6.15
CA LEU A 205 -7.20 19.51 5.49
C LEU A 205 -6.25 18.72 4.57
N GLY A 206 -5.46 19.41 3.76
CA GLY A 206 -4.46 18.78 2.89
C GLY A 206 -3.40 18.01 3.69
N SER A 207 -2.84 18.62 4.74
CA SER A 207 -1.86 17.97 5.63
C SER A 207 -2.47 16.77 6.37
N ALA A 208 -3.70 16.91 6.87
CA ALA A 208 -4.43 15.82 7.51
C ALA A 208 -4.72 14.69 6.52
N THR A 209 -5.09 15.02 5.26
CA THR A 209 -5.37 14.03 4.22
C THR A 209 -4.12 13.25 3.82
N VAL A 210 -2.92 13.83 3.85
CA VAL A 210 -1.66 13.07 3.68
C VAL A 210 -1.53 11.98 4.75
N ASN A 211 -1.90 12.25 5.99
CA ASN A 211 -1.87 11.25 7.05
C ASN A 211 -2.97 10.20 6.88
N THR A 212 -4.21 10.59 6.57
CA THR A 212 -5.30 9.64 6.39
C THR A 212 -5.11 8.76 5.16
N ILE A 213 -4.67 9.31 4.01
CA ILE A 213 -4.43 8.51 2.81
C ILE A 213 -3.34 7.45 3.04
N TYR A 214 -2.33 7.74 3.86
CA TYR A 214 -1.33 6.75 4.24
C TYR A 214 -1.96 5.49 4.84
N THR A 215 -3.02 5.64 5.62
CA THR A 215 -3.73 4.52 6.25
C THR A 215 -4.64 3.77 5.30
N TYR A 216 -5.13 4.43 4.25
CA TYR A 216 -5.90 3.77 3.20
C TYR A 216 -5.03 3.00 2.20
N LEU A 217 -3.71 3.27 2.13
CA LEU A 217 -2.83 2.55 1.20
C LEU A 217 -2.82 1.05 1.49
N GLY A 218 -2.84 0.26 0.42
CA GLY A 218 -2.89 -1.21 0.51
C GLY A 218 -3.96 -1.84 -0.36
N TYR A 219 -5.02 -1.11 -0.74
CA TYR A 219 -6.12 -1.61 -1.58
C TYR A 219 -5.67 -2.16 -2.94
N TYR A 220 -4.50 -1.80 -3.41
CA TYR A 220 -3.91 -2.24 -4.68
C TYR A 220 -3.01 -3.48 -4.54
N HIS A 221 -2.73 -3.96 -3.33
CA HIS A 221 -1.82 -5.08 -3.12
C HIS A 221 -2.27 -6.35 -3.83
N ILE A 222 -3.59 -6.53 -3.99
CA ILE A 222 -4.15 -7.66 -4.73
C ILE A 222 -3.76 -7.66 -6.21
N CYS A 223 -3.50 -6.50 -6.81
CA CYS A 223 -3.03 -6.41 -8.19
C CYS A 223 -1.62 -6.98 -8.36
N ASN A 224 -0.76 -6.90 -7.33
CA ASN A 224 0.55 -7.54 -7.37
C ASN A 224 0.46 -9.07 -7.34
N LEU A 225 -0.63 -9.60 -6.79
CA LEU A 225 -0.96 -11.03 -6.71
C LEU A 225 -1.86 -11.50 -7.86
N GLY A 226 -2.07 -10.68 -8.89
CA GLY A 226 -3.04 -10.93 -9.96
C GLY A 226 -2.94 -12.32 -10.61
N ALA A 227 -1.72 -12.85 -10.75
CA ALA A 227 -1.49 -14.19 -11.28
C ALA A 227 -1.94 -15.33 -10.36
N GLU A 228 -2.13 -15.07 -9.05
CA GLU A 228 -2.52 -16.05 -8.03
C GLU A 228 -4.03 -15.98 -7.69
N ILE A 229 -4.79 -15.05 -8.34
CA ILE A 229 -6.23 -14.85 -8.12
C ILE A 229 -7.06 -15.72 -9.05
N ARG A 230 -8.11 -16.35 -8.51
CA ARG A 230 -9.14 -17.06 -9.29
C ARG A 230 -10.10 -16.06 -9.91
N GLN A 231 -10.47 -16.24 -11.17
CA GLN A 231 -11.36 -15.31 -11.91
C GLN A 231 -10.98 -13.83 -11.68
N PRO A 232 -9.71 -13.44 -11.99
CA PRO A 232 -9.15 -12.16 -11.61
C PRO A 232 -9.93 -10.98 -12.20
N GLU A 233 -10.49 -11.13 -13.40
CA GLU A 233 -11.32 -10.14 -14.09
C GLU A 233 -12.55 -9.69 -13.28
N LYS A 234 -13.06 -10.55 -12.40
CA LYS A 234 -14.20 -10.28 -11.50
C LYS A 234 -13.75 -10.00 -10.08
N ASN A 235 -12.79 -10.81 -9.58
CA ASN A 235 -12.44 -10.80 -8.16
C ASN A 235 -11.51 -9.63 -7.78
N ILE A 236 -10.62 -9.18 -8.69
CA ILE A 236 -9.76 -8.02 -8.41
C ILE A 236 -10.57 -6.74 -8.22
N PRO A 237 -11.47 -6.33 -9.16
CA PRO A 237 -12.30 -5.14 -8.96
C PRO A 237 -13.15 -5.20 -7.69
N ARG A 238 -13.82 -6.33 -7.46
CA ARG A 238 -14.66 -6.53 -6.27
C ARG A 238 -13.85 -6.44 -4.99
N ALA A 239 -12.68 -7.06 -4.94
CA ALA A 239 -11.81 -7.03 -3.77
C ALA A 239 -11.34 -5.60 -3.45
N ILE A 240 -10.93 -4.82 -4.45
CA ILE A 240 -10.50 -3.44 -4.26
C ILE A 240 -11.65 -2.60 -3.72
N LEU A 241 -12.80 -2.59 -4.39
CA LEU A 241 -13.93 -1.73 -4.03
C LEU A 241 -14.51 -2.10 -2.67
N LEU A 242 -14.69 -3.41 -2.38
CA LEU A 242 -15.17 -3.87 -1.08
C LEU A 242 -14.19 -3.53 0.05
N SER A 243 -12.88 -3.65 -0.21
CA SER A 243 -11.88 -3.31 0.79
C SER A 243 -11.86 -1.82 1.09
N VAL A 244 -11.84 -0.96 0.07
CA VAL A 244 -11.84 0.51 0.26
C VAL A 244 -13.10 0.96 0.99
N ALA A 245 -14.29 0.51 0.54
CA ALA A 245 -15.56 0.90 1.16
C ALA A 245 -15.65 0.40 2.61
N GLY A 246 -15.31 -0.87 2.86
CA GLY A 246 -15.35 -1.45 4.19
C GLY A 246 -14.40 -0.76 5.16
N ILE A 247 -13.17 -0.46 4.72
CA ILE A 247 -12.18 0.25 5.55
C ILE A 247 -12.58 1.70 5.78
N ALA A 248 -13.18 2.37 4.79
CA ALA A 248 -13.68 3.74 4.98
C ALA A 248 -14.74 3.82 6.09
N VAL A 249 -15.69 2.89 6.08
CA VAL A 249 -16.71 2.80 7.13
C VAL A 249 -16.06 2.53 8.50
N LEU A 250 -15.14 1.56 8.57
CA LEU A 250 -14.46 1.21 9.82
C LEU A 250 -13.64 2.37 10.39
N TYR A 251 -12.89 3.09 9.54
CA TYR A 251 -12.06 4.22 10.00
C TYR A 251 -12.90 5.42 10.44
N LEU A 252 -13.96 5.77 9.70
CA LEU A 252 -14.87 6.84 10.10
C LEU A 252 -15.59 6.50 11.40
N ALA A 253 -16.09 5.27 11.54
CA ALA A 253 -16.74 4.81 12.75
C ALA A 253 -15.77 4.81 13.94
N MET A 254 -14.55 4.32 13.76
CA MET A 254 -13.51 4.31 14.81
C MET A 254 -13.12 5.72 15.24
N GLN A 255 -12.84 6.62 14.28
CA GLN A 255 -12.47 8.02 14.59
C GLN A 255 -13.60 8.73 15.35
N THR A 256 -14.86 8.55 14.89
CA THR A 256 -16.04 9.13 15.54
C THR A 256 -16.22 8.56 16.94
N SER A 257 -16.02 7.25 17.13
CA SER A 257 -16.08 6.59 18.44
C SER A 257 -15.04 7.14 19.41
N ILE A 258 -13.82 7.34 18.96
CA ILE A 258 -12.75 7.91 19.80
C ILE A 258 -13.09 9.34 20.23
N LEU A 259 -13.55 10.18 19.29
CA LEU A 259 -13.97 11.56 19.60
C LEU A 259 -15.21 11.62 20.50
N GLY A 260 -16.06 10.59 20.47
CA GLY A 260 -17.24 10.49 21.35
C GLY A 260 -16.92 10.10 22.79
N VAL A 261 -15.71 9.60 23.08
CA VAL A 261 -15.29 9.13 24.39
C VAL A 261 -14.15 9.95 24.99
N LEU A 262 -13.22 10.39 24.13
CA LEU A 262 -12.07 11.21 24.54
C LEU A 262 -12.25 12.64 24.03
N PRO A 263 -12.05 13.68 24.86
CA PRO A 263 -11.94 15.04 24.39
C PRO A 263 -10.85 15.14 23.32
N TRP A 264 -11.13 15.82 22.22
CA TRP A 264 -10.17 15.90 21.10
C TRP A 264 -8.81 16.50 21.51
N ARG A 265 -8.78 17.42 22.52
CA ARG A 265 -7.54 17.98 23.09
C ARG A 265 -6.68 16.96 23.83
N GLU A 266 -7.27 15.93 24.40
CA GLU A 266 -6.56 14.79 25.00
C GLU A 266 -6.11 13.82 23.90
N ALA A 267 -7.00 13.53 22.95
CA ALA A 267 -6.75 12.61 21.85
C ALA A 267 -5.59 13.06 20.95
N GLU A 268 -5.45 14.37 20.66
CA GLU A 268 -4.38 14.90 19.82
C GLU A 268 -2.98 14.73 20.42
N ASN A 269 -2.86 14.61 21.75
CA ASN A 269 -1.59 14.45 22.46
C ASN A 269 -1.27 13.00 22.85
N SER A 270 -2.16 12.06 22.54
CA SER A 270 -1.99 10.66 22.92
C SER A 270 -0.95 9.95 22.07
N GLN A 271 0.03 9.27 22.69
CA GLN A 271 1.01 8.41 22.03
C GLN A 271 0.44 7.01 21.74
N TYR A 272 -0.54 6.55 22.52
CA TYR A 272 -1.17 5.24 22.46
C TYR A 272 -2.69 5.38 22.46
N ILE A 273 -3.21 6.06 21.45
CA ILE A 273 -4.61 6.52 21.39
C ILE A 273 -5.63 5.40 21.67
N VAL A 274 -5.40 4.19 21.17
CA VAL A 274 -6.27 3.04 21.40
C VAL A 274 -6.22 2.58 22.86
N SER A 275 -5.02 2.49 23.42
CA SER A 275 -4.85 2.08 24.81
C SER A 275 -5.49 3.11 25.75
N THR A 276 -5.29 4.41 25.50
CA THR A 276 -5.93 5.51 26.24
C THR A 276 -7.46 5.44 26.15
N PHE A 277 -7.99 5.21 24.95
CA PHE A 277 -9.42 5.06 24.71
C PHE A 277 -10.01 3.87 25.46
N VAL A 278 -9.40 2.69 25.35
CA VAL A 278 -9.87 1.48 26.03
C VAL A 278 -9.68 1.57 27.53
N GLU A 279 -8.61 2.20 28.00
CA GLU A 279 -8.38 2.44 29.43
C GLU A 279 -9.47 3.33 30.06
N ARG A 280 -9.91 4.35 29.35
CA ARG A 280 -11.01 5.22 29.75
C ARG A 280 -12.34 4.47 29.90
N LEU A 281 -12.58 3.47 29.02
CA LEU A 281 -13.83 2.70 29.00
C LEU A 281 -13.84 1.54 29.99
N TYR A 282 -12.73 0.79 30.05
CA TYR A 282 -12.71 -0.55 30.65
C TYR A 282 -11.53 -0.79 31.61
N GLY A 283 -10.70 0.25 31.84
CA GLY A 283 -9.54 0.19 32.73
C GLY A 283 -8.30 -0.43 32.12
N THR A 284 -7.20 -0.43 32.90
CA THR A 284 -5.83 -0.74 32.45
C THR A 284 -5.65 -2.17 31.93
N ARG A 285 -6.37 -3.15 32.48
CA ARG A 285 -6.28 -4.55 31.99
C ARG A 285 -6.83 -4.69 30.59
N ALA A 286 -7.95 -4.03 30.30
CA ALA A 286 -8.53 -4.02 28.97
C ALA A 286 -7.65 -3.24 27.97
N ALA A 287 -6.99 -2.16 28.40
CA ALA A 287 -6.02 -1.42 27.60
C ALA A 287 -4.81 -2.28 27.21
N ALA A 288 -4.31 -3.10 28.13
CA ALA A 288 -3.24 -4.05 27.81
C ALA A 288 -3.69 -5.07 26.76
N PHE A 289 -4.89 -5.63 26.87
CA PHE A 289 -5.46 -6.53 25.87
C PHE A 289 -5.66 -5.83 24.52
N ALA A 290 -6.16 -4.61 24.52
CA ALA A 290 -6.29 -3.80 23.29
C ALA A 290 -4.92 -3.59 22.61
N THR A 291 -3.87 -3.35 23.38
CA THR A 291 -2.51 -3.21 22.84
C THR A 291 -2.06 -4.50 22.17
N VAL A 292 -2.32 -5.68 22.75
CA VAL A 292 -2.04 -6.98 22.10
C VAL A 292 -2.79 -7.08 20.77
N MET A 293 -4.05 -6.63 20.71
CA MET A 293 -4.83 -6.64 19.47
C MET A 293 -4.29 -5.66 18.43
N ILE A 294 -3.75 -4.51 18.84
CA ILE A 294 -3.06 -3.59 17.90
C ILE A 294 -1.79 -4.22 17.34
N LEU A 295 -1.03 -4.95 18.17
CA LEU A 295 0.14 -5.69 17.70
C LEU A 295 -0.26 -6.79 16.69
N TRP A 296 -1.40 -7.45 16.92
CA TRP A 296 -1.97 -8.40 15.97
C TRP A 296 -2.30 -7.74 14.62
N ILE A 297 -2.93 -6.57 14.64
CA ILE A 297 -3.25 -5.79 13.44
C ILE A 297 -1.97 -5.40 12.69
N ALA A 298 -0.98 -4.89 13.41
CA ALA A 298 0.31 -4.54 12.82
C ALA A 298 0.98 -5.75 12.14
N PHE A 299 0.96 -6.90 12.79
CA PHE A 299 1.46 -8.15 12.24
C PHE A 299 0.73 -8.56 10.96
N ALA A 300 -0.60 -8.51 10.95
CA ALA A 300 -1.43 -8.88 9.80
C ALA A 300 -1.12 -8.00 8.58
N SER A 301 -0.95 -6.69 8.80
CA SER A 301 -0.60 -5.74 7.75
C SER A 301 0.79 -6.01 7.18
N LEU A 302 1.79 -6.20 8.03
CA LEU A 302 3.17 -6.49 7.62
C LEU A 302 3.26 -7.81 6.84
N PHE A 303 2.55 -8.85 7.29
CA PHE A 303 2.45 -10.13 6.61
C PHE A 303 1.98 -9.97 5.15
N THR A 304 0.88 -9.24 4.95
CA THR A 304 0.31 -9.03 3.62
C THR A 304 1.17 -8.10 2.77
N THR A 305 1.74 -7.06 3.36
CA THR A 305 2.59 -6.09 2.66
C THR A 305 3.85 -6.75 2.12
N LEU A 306 4.56 -7.52 2.93
CA LEU A 306 5.77 -8.24 2.50
C LEU A 306 5.45 -9.30 1.46
N LEU A 307 4.33 -10.03 1.61
CA LEU A 307 3.82 -10.96 0.62
C LEU A 307 3.64 -10.29 -0.74
N SER A 308 2.88 -9.21 -0.78
CA SER A 308 2.51 -8.52 -2.00
C SER A 308 3.74 -7.93 -2.73
N TYR A 309 4.59 -7.22 -2.01
CA TYR A 309 5.78 -6.62 -2.61
C TYR A 309 6.80 -7.66 -3.12
N SER A 310 6.83 -8.86 -2.58
CA SER A 310 7.73 -9.91 -3.05
C SER A 310 7.48 -10.32 -4.51
N ARG A 311 6.30 -10.02 -5.07
CA ARG A 311 5.96 -10.29 -6.47
C ARG A 311 6.52 -9.26 -7.44
N VAL A 312 6.92 -8.09 -6.96
CA VAL A 312 7.38 -6.99 -7.81
C VAL A 312 8.76 -7.24 -8.44
N PRO A 313 9.83 -7.60 -7.68
CA PRO A 313 11.11 -7.98 -8.27
C PRO A 313 11.01 -9.23 -9.15
N PHE A 314 10.14 -10.18 -8.79
CA PHE A 314 9.87 -11.39 -9.57
C PHE A 314 9.34 -11.04 -10.98
N ALA A 315 8.29 -10.22 -11.06
CA ALA A 315 7.71 -9.81 -12.33
C ALA A 315 8.72 -9.08 -13.23
N ALA A 316 9.54 -8.21 -12.66
CA ALA A 316 10.58 -7.51 -13.40
C ALA A 316 11.68 -8.44 -13.93
N ALA A 317 12.03 -9.46 -13.16
CA ALA A 317 13.03 -10.45 -13.57
C ALA A 317 12.50 -11.38 -14.67
N GLU A 318 11.23 -11.80 -14.62
CA GLU A 318 10.58 -12.56 -15.70
C GLU A 318 10.59 -11.80 -17.03
N ASP A 319 10.39 -10.51 -16.98
CA ASP A 319 10.43 -9.63 -18.15
C ASP A 319 11.84 -9.25 -18.62
N GLY A 320 12.90 -9.75 -17.97
CA GLY A 320 14.29 -9.45 -18.29
C GLY A 320 14.74 -8.02 -17.92
N ASN A 321 13.92 -7.27 -17.16
CA ASN A 321 14.25 -5.91 -16.71
C ASN A 321 14.93 -5.88 -15.34
N PHE A 322 15.15 -7.03 -14.73
CA PHE A 322 15.83 -7.18 -13.46
C PHE A 322 16.75 -8.41 -13.45
N PHE A 323 17.45 -8.68 -12.35
CA PHE A 323 18.37 -9.80 -12.25
C PHE A 323 17.62 -11.14 -12.36
N PRO A 324 18.05 -12.08 -13.23
CA PRO A 324 17.33 -13.33 -13.49
C PRO A 324 17.09 -14.21 -12.26
N ILE A 325 17.93 -14.07 -11.21
CA ILE A 325 17.78 -14.81 -9.96
C ILE A 325 16.44 -14.61 -9.29
N PHE A 326 15.82 -13.41 -9.45
CA PHE A 326 14.53 -13.07 -8.86
C PHE A 326 13.34 -13.73 -9.59
N ALA A 327 13.55 -14.24 -10.82
CA ALA A 327 12.55 -15.03 -11.55
C ALA A 327 12.43 -16.49 -11.05
N ARG A 328 13.26 -16.89 -10.07
CA ARG A 328 13.23 -18.24 -9.52
C ARG A 328 12.01 -18.44 -8.63
N VAL A 329 11.20 -19.43 -8.98
CA VAL A 329 10.06 -19.92 -8.18
C VAL A 329 10.51 -21.14 -7.38
N HIS A 330 10.02 -21.27 -6.14
CA HIS A 330 10.32 -22.41 -5.29
C HIS A 330 9.75 -23.70 -5.91
N PRO A 331 10.54 -24.79 -6.09
CA PRO A 331 10.16 -25.95 -6.90
C PRO A 331 8.91 -26.69 -6.38
N THR A 332 8.69 -26.72 -5.07
CA THR A 332 7.57 -27.46 -4.46
C THR A 332 6.46 -26.56 -3.90
N LYS A 333 6.74 -25.30 -3.64
CA LYS A 333 5.80 -24.37 -2.99
C LYS A 333 5.24 -23.31 -3.95
N HIS A 334 5.78 -23.22 -5.17
CA HIS A 334 5.31 -22.35 -6.27
C HIS A 334 5.13 -20.87 -5.89
N PHE A 335 6.16 -20.26 -5.26
CA PHE A 335 6.20 -18.84 -4.94
C PHE A 335 7.61 -18.24 -5.15
N PRO A 336 7.75 -16.92 -5.36
CA PRO A 336 9.02 -16.25 -5.65
C PRO A 336 9.87 -16.08 -4.38
N HIS A 337 10.54 -17.14 -3.95
CA HIS A 337 11.27 -17.20 -2.67
C HIS A 337 12.48 -16.23 -2.60
N VAL A 338 13.20 -16.04 -3.72
CA VAL A 338 14.36 -15.13 -3.76
C VAL A 338 13.92 -13.69 -3.54
N SER A 339 12.85 -13.25 -4.20
CA SER A 339 12.27 -11.93 -4.01
C SER A 339 11.79 -11.68 -2.58
N LEU A 340 11.14 -12.69 -1.97
CA LEU A 340 10.68 -12.63 -0.58
C LEU A 340 11.85 -12.45 0.38
N ILE A 341 12.89 -13.27 0.26
CA ILE A 341 14.07 -13.22 1.14
C ILE A 341 14.80 -11.89 0.97
N PHE A 342 15.01 -11.44 -0.27
CA PHE A 342 15.69 -10.16 -0.55
C PHE A 342 14.97 -8.97 0.11
N LEU A 343 13.67 -8.83 -0.12
CA LEU A 343 12.90 -7.73 0.48
C LEU A 343 12.82 -7.85 2.01
N GLY A 344 12.72 -9.07 2.52
CA GLY A 344 12.75 -9.33 3.96
C GLY A 344 14.08 -8.91 4.59
N VAL A 345 15.21 -9.29 4.01
CA VAL A 345 16.54 -8.90 4.49
C VAL A 345 16.76 -7.39 4.43
N ALA A 346 16.33 -6.75 3.33
CA ALA A 346 16.38 -5.29 3.22
C ALA A 346 15.49 -4.60 4.28
N SER A 347 14.29 -5.15 4.55
CA SER A 347 13.39 -4.66 5.59
C SER A 347 13.99 -4.80 6.98
N LEU A 348 14.64 -5.92 7.25
CA LEU A 348 15.37 -6.16 8.50
C LEU A 348 16.49 -5.12 8.69
N ALA A 349 17.33 -4.89 7.67
CA ALA A 349 18.37 -3.89 7.74
C ALA A 349 17.78 -2.48 8.02
N PHE A 350 16.71 -2.10 7.32
CA PHE A 350 16.07 -0.81 7.50
C PHE A 350 15.38 -0.66 8.87
N SER A 351 14.81 -1.74 9.42
CA SER A 351 14.19 -1.71 10.76
C SER A 351 15.19 -1.42 11.88
N VAL A 352 16.46 -1.77 11.66
CA VAL A 352 17.55 -1.49 12.61
C VAL A 352 18.19 -0.10 12.39
N LEU A 353 18.26 0.37 11.14
CA LEU A 353 18.98 1.59 10.76
C LEU A 353 18.16 2.88 10.88
N PHE A 354 16.87 2.85 10.57
CA PHE A 354 16.06 4.06 10.42
C PHE A 354 15.16 4.38 11.63
N ARG A 355 14.63 5.62 11.66
CA ARG A 355 13.66 6.13 12.64
C ARG A 355 12.32 6.42 11.94
N LEU A 356 11.19 6.17 12.64
CA LEU A 356 9.84 6.21 12.09
C LEU A 356 9.39 7.60 11.59
N SER A 357 9.76 8.67 12.30
CA SER A 357 9.15 10.01 12.14
C SER A 357 9.30 10.65 10.74
N SER A 358 10.37 10.31 10.00
CA SER A 358 10.63 10.89 8.66
C SER A 358 10.22 9.96 7.52
N VAL A 359 9.92 8.70 7.84
CA VAL A 359 9.75 7.64 6.83
C VAL A 359 8.40 7.74 6.13
N ILE A 360 7.32 8.08 6.85
CA ILE A 360 5.95 8.10 6.30
C ILE A 360 5.82 9.07 5.12
N LYS A 361 6.23 10.33 5.30
CA LYS A 361 6.14 11.35 4.23
C LYS A 361 7.05 11.03 3.05
N ALA A 362 8.24 10.50 3.31
CA ALA A 362 9.18 10.06 2.28
C ALA A 362 8.59 8.91 1.44
N ILE A 363 7.98 7.91 2.08
CA ILE A 363 7.31 6.79 1.40
C ILE A 363 6.24 7.30 0.44
N ILE A 364 5.38 8.23 0.88
CA ILE A 364 4.31 8.77 0.06
C ILE A 364 4.89 9.57 -1.11
N ALA A 365 5.79 10.50 -0.85
CA ALA A 365 6.36 11.38 -1.87
C ALA A 365 7.05 10.60 -3.01
N VAL A 366 7.81 9.56 -2.69
CA VAL A 366 8.51 8.74 -3.70
C VAL A 366 7.52 7.98 -4.60
N ARG A 367 6.35 7.61 -4.10
CA ARG A 367 5.38 6.78 -4.83
C ARG A 367 4.46 7.56 -5.75
N ILE A 368 4.09 8.79 -5.38
CA ILE A 368 3.00 9.52 -6.04
C ILE A 368 3.23 9.65 -7.52
N LEU A 369 4.40 10.10 -7.94
CA LEU A 369 4.66 10.42 -9.35
C LEU A 369 4.65 9.18 -10.24
N VAL A 370 5.37 8.13 -9.86
CA VAL A 370 5.54 6.93 -10.70
C VAL A 370 4.40 5.93 -10.52
N GLN A 371 3.92 5.73 -9.29
CA GLN A 371 2.92 4.69 -9.05
C GLN A 371 1.49 5.19 -9.29
N PHE A 372 1.12 6.36 -8.78
CA PHE A 372 -0.27 6.80 -8.81
C PHE A 372 -0.57 7.71 -10.00
N ILE A 373 0.16 8.82 -10.17
CA ILE A 373 -0.11 9.76 -11.27
C ILE A 373 0.14 9.10 -12.63
N SER A 374 1.30 8.45 -12.81
CA SER A 374 1.60 7.83 -14.10
C SER A 374 0.65 6.68 -14.43
N GLN A 375 0.13 5.96 -13.41
CA GLN A 375 -0.85 4.91 -13.64
C GLN A 375 -2.23 5.47 -14.00
N GLY A 376 -2.64 6.60 -13.39
CA GLY A 376 -3.84 7.33 -13.78
C GLY A 376 -3.77 7.82 -15.23
N VAL A 377 -2.63 8.36 -15.65
CA VAL A 377 -2.38 8.70 -17.07
C VAL A 377 -2.37 7.43 -17.92
N GLY A 378 -1.77 6.36 -17.43
CA GLY A 378 -1.66 5.06 -18.12
C GLY A 378 -3.02 4.47 -18.50
N VAL A 379 -4.02 4.52 -17.61
CA VAL A 379 -5.37 4.02 -17.92
C VAL A 379 -6.04 4.83 -19.03
N ILE A 380 -5.82 6.16 -19.06
CA ILE A 380 -6.34 7.02 -20.13
C ILE A 380 -5.70 6.65 -21.46
N ILE A 381 -4.38 6.40 -21.49
CA ILE A 381 -3.65 5.98 -22.70
C ILE A 381 -4.18 4.62 -23.19
N LEU A 382 -4.33 3.64 -22.29
CA LEU A 382 -4.79 2.30 -22.65
C LEU A 382 -6.22 2.31 -23.18
N ARG A 383 -7.12 3.09 -22.59
CA ARG A 383 -8.49 3.25 -23.09
C ARG A 383 -8.58 3.83 -24.50
N ARG A 384 -7.59 4.63 -24.91
CA ARG A 384 -7.51 5.17 -26.29
C ARG A 384 -6.91 4.18 -27.28
N ARG A 385 -6.11 3.21 -26.80
CA ARG A 385 -5.35 2.28 -27.66
C ARG A 385 -6.01 0.91 -27.76
N TRP A 386 -6.67 0.46 -26.69
CA TRP A 386 -7.22 -0.88 -26.62
C TRP A 386 -8.67 -0.93 -27.04
N PRO A 387 -9.06 -2.00 -27.75
CA PRO A 387 -10.46 -2.25 -28.02
C PRO A 387 -11.20 -2.56 -26.71
N PRO A 388 -12.51 -2.23 -26.62
CA PRO A 388 -13.32 -2.38 -25.40
C PRO A 388 -13.36 -3.80 -24.81
N GLU A 389 -13.13 -4.82 -25.63
CA GLU A 389 -13.14 -6.24 -25.26
C GLU A 389 -11.95 -6.63 -24.37
N ARG A 390 -10.86 -5.88 -24.43
CA ARG A 390 -9.68 -6.07 -23.55
C ARG A 390 -9.87 -5.52 -22.15
N LEU A 391 -10.97 -4.82 -21.88
CA LEU A 391 -11.29 -4.22 -20.60
C LEU A 391 -12.49 -4.93 -19.98
N PRO A 392 -12.31 -6.06 -19.25
CA PRO A 392 -13.41 -6.84 -18.66
C PRO A 392 -14.14 -6.09 -17.54
N PHE A 393 -13.47 -5.17 -16.87
CA PHE A 393 -14.06 -4.21 -15.96
C PHE A 393 -13.78 -2.80 -16.48
N LYS A 394 -14.83 -1.96 -16.53
CA LYS A 394 -14.74 -0.56 -16.94
C LYS A 394 -15.12 0.32 -15.77
N MET A 395 -14.22 1.23 -15.34
CA MET A 395 -14.54 2.17 -14.27
C MET A 395 -15.76 3.01 -14.62
N TRP A 396 -16.59 3.23 -13.63
CA TRP A 396 -17.79 4.05 -13.75
C TRP A 396 -17.41 5.52 -13.92
N PHE A 397 -18.22 6.29 -14.63
CA PHE A 397 -18.04 7.72 -14.84
C PHE A 397 -16.71 8.14 -15.49
N TYR A 398 -16.08 7.26 -16.28
CA TYR A 398 -14.87 7.63 -17.03
C TYR A 398 -15.10 8.89 -17.87
N PRO A 399 -14.15 9.88 -17.95
CA PRO A 399 -12.77 9.81 -17.42
C PRO A 399 -12.60 10.37 -16.00
N TRP A 400 -13.67 10.81 -15.34
CA TRP A 400 -13.61 11.57 -14.09
C TRP A 400 -12.83 10.89 -12.97
N PRO A 401 -12.99 9.58 -12.67
CA PRO A 401 -12.19 8.97 -11.61
C PRO A 401 -10.69 9.02 -11.88
N ALA A 402 -10.25 8.81 -13.12
CA ALA A 402 -8.84 8.90 -13.48
C ALA A 402 -8.29 10.33 -13.31
N VAL A 403 -9.06 11.34 -13.75
CA VAL A 403 -8.68 12.76 -13.64
C VAL A 403 -8.63 13.18 -12.16
N LEU A 404 -9.66 12.85 -11.38
CA LEU A 404 -9.72 13.17 -9.95
C LEU A 404 -8.61 12.46 -9.16
N SER A 405 -8.29 11.21 -9.51
CA SER A 405 -7.14 10.50 -8.93
C SER A 405 -5.83 11.25 -9.19
N ILE A 406 -5.56 11.63 -10.45
CA ILE A 406 -4.35 12.38 -10.82
C ILE A 406 -4.27 13.71 -10.05
N LEU A 407 -5.35 14.50 -10.04
CA LEU A 407 -5.39 15.79 -9.35
C LEU A 407 -5.26 15.63 -7.84
N GLY A 408 -5.94 14.66 -7.25
CA GLY A 408 -5.85 14.36 -5.82
C GLY A 408 -4.43 13.96 -5.40
N TRP A 409 -3.78 13.09 -6.15
CA TRP A 409 -2.39 12.71 -5.88
C TRP A 409 -1.41 13.86 -6.10
N ALA A 410 -1.63 14.72 -7.10
CA ALA A 410 -0.82 15.92 -7.32
C ALA A 410 -0.97 16.92 -6.16
N ALA A 411 -2.18 17.13 -5.66
CA ALA A 411 -2.44 17.95 -4.49
C ALA A 411 -1.74 17.37 -3.24
N LEU A 412 -1.86 16.06 -3.00
CA LEU A 412 -1.18 15.42 -1.87
C LEU A 412 0.34 15.51 -2.00
N PHE A 413 0.90 15.41 -3.20
CA PHE A 413 2.34 15.59 -3.42
C PHE A 413 2.81 16.99 -2.95
N TYR A 414 2.03 18.02 -3.24
CA TYR A 414 2.28 19.37 -2.74
C TYR A 414 2.25 19.42 -1.19
N TYR A 415 1.25 18.79 -0.56
CA TYR A 415 1.09 18.79 0.89
C TYR A 415 2.06 17.86 1.65
N THR A 416 2.82 16.97 0.98
CA THR A 416 3.90 16.22 1.65
C THR A 416 5.02 17.13 2.15
N GLY A 417 5.13 18.32 1.60
CA GLY A 417 6.16 19.32 1.90
C GLY A 417 7.37 19.22 0.96
N TRP A 418 7.96 20.38 0.67
CA TRP A 418 8.98 20.55 -0.36
C TRP A 418 10.23 19.67 -0.19
N LYS A 419 10.66 19.42 1.06
CA LYS A 419 11.83 18.54 1.35
C LYS A 419 11.60 17.11 0.87
N PHE A 420 10.43 16.56 1.15
CA PHE A 420 10.08 15.18 0.74
C PHE A 420 9.74 15.11 -0.75
N ALA A 421 9.10 16.14 -1.29
CA ALA A 421 8.84 16.24 -2.73
C ALA A 421 10.14 16.26 -3.53
N LEU A 422 11.12 17.08 -3.15
CA LEU A 422 12.46 17.11 -3.78
C LEU A 422 13.19 15.77 -3.60
N GLY A 423 13.09 15.15 -2.44
CA GLY A 423 13.64 13.81 -2.20
C GLY A 423 13.05 12.77 -3.16
N GLY A 424 11.71 12.78 -3.34
CA GLY A 424 11.02 11.92 -4.29
C GLY A 424 11.45 12.15 -5.74
N ILE A 425 11.52 13.41 -6.17
CA ILE A 425 12.03 13.79 -7.49
C ILE A 425 13.49 13.33 -7.67
N GLY A 426 14.32 13.49 -6.64
CA GLY A 426 15.72 13.05 -6.66
C GLY A 426 15.87 11.54 -6.86
N VAL A 427 15.04 10.75 -6.17
CA VAL A 427 15.00 9.28 -6.36
C VAL A 427 14.64 8.92 -7.80
N ILE A 428 13.65 9.60 -8.38
CA ILE A 428 13.21 9.38 -9.77
C ILE A 428 14.33 9.79 -10.74
N ALA A 429 14.94 10.97 -10.55
CA ALA A 429 16.03 11.46 -11.39
C ALA A 429 17.22 10.49 -11.38
N LEU A 430 17.59 9.98 -10.20
CA LEU A 430 18.64 8.97 -10.06
C LEU A 430 18.25 7.66 -10.76
N GLY A 431 16.98 7.26 -10.68
CA GLY A 431 16.44 6.11 -11.40
C GLY A 431 16.50 6.28 -12.92
N ILE A 432 16.14 7.46 -13.43
CA ILE A 432 16.27 7.79 -14.87
C ILE A 432 17.73 7.71 -15.30
N PHE A 433 18.63 8.32 -14.54
CA PHE A 433 20.06 8.29 -14.81
C PHE A 433 20.61 6.85 -14.86
N THR A 434 20.29 6.03 -13.86
CA THR A 434 20.68 4.63 -13.80
C THR A 434 20.11 3.83 -14.98
N TYR A 435 18.85 4.07 -15.33
CA TYR A 435 18.24 3.44 -16.48
C TYR A 435 18.94 3.83 -17.79
N MET A 436 19.28 5.11 -18.00
CA MET A 436 19.96 5.57 -19.21
C MET A 436 21.33 4.91 -19.38
N ILE A 437 22.08 4.75 -18.30
CA ILE A 437 23.35 4.01 -18.32
C ILE A 437 23.09 2.55 -18.75
N GLN A 438 22.16 1.87 -18.10
CA GLN A 438 21.83 0.49 -18.43
C GLN A 438 21.33 0.33 -19.84
N ALA A 439 20.47 1.27 -20.32
CA ALA A 439 19.91 1.25 -21.65
C ALA A 439 20.98 1.41 -22.73
N ARG A 440 21.99 2.25 -22.46
CA ARG A 440 23.13 2.44 -23.39
C ARG A 440 23.97 1.14 -23.49
N TYR A 441 24.27 0.49 -22.37
CA TYR A 441 25.06 -0.75 -22.37
C TYR A 441 24.34 -1.94 -23.00
N ARG A 442 23.00 -1.96 -22.94
CA ARG A 442 22.18 -3.07 -23.43
C ARG A 442 21.45 -2.78 -24.74
N SER A 443 21.76 -1.67 -25.42
CA SER A 443 21.08 -1.21 -26.64
C SER A 443 19.54 -1.20 -26.49
N LEU A 444 19.04 -0.75 -25.32
CA LEU A 444 17.61 -0.62 -25.05
C LEU A 444 17.13 0.78 -25.44
N TRP A 445 15.82 0.97 -25.53
CA TRP A 445 15.24 2.30 -25.71
C TRP A 445 15.77 3.31 -24.66
N PRO A 446 16.18 4.53 -25.03
CA PRO A 446 16.10 5.20 -26.34
C PRO A 446 17.26 4.91 -27.29
N PHE A 447 18.23 4.09 -26.94
CA PHE A 447 19.46 3.82 -27.71
C PHE A 447 19.34 2.60 -28.65
N ALA A 448 18.20 1.91 -28.64
CA ALA A 448 17.95 0.77 -29.54
C ALA A 448 17.87 1.23 -30.99
N THR A 449 18.50 0.48 -31.91
CA THR A 449 18.32 0.66 -33.34
C THR A 449 16.90 0.27 -33.77
N ALA A 450 16.42 0.81 -34.92
CA ALA A 450 15.07 0.52 -35.39
C ALA A 450 14.77 -0.98 -35.59
N GLY A 451 15.78 -1.78 -35.95
CA GLY A 451 15.67 -3.24 -36.09
C GLY A 451 15.56 -3.96 -34.74
N GLU A 452 16.34 -3.54 -33.73
CA GLU A 452 16.29 -4.11 -32.37
C GLU A 452 14.98 -3.72 -31.65
N ALA A 453 14.49 -2.50 -31.87
CA ALA A 453 13.19 -2.07 -31.34
C ALA A 453 12.02 -2.88 -31.93
N ALA A 454 12.09 -3.27 -33.23
CA ALA A 454 11.10 -4.12 -33.85
C ALA A 454 11.15 -5.57 -33.34
N LEU A 455 12.35 -6.11 -33.13
CA LEU A 455 12.56 -7.43 -32.51
C LEU A 455 12.10 -7.48 -31.06
N ASP A 456 12.27 -6.43 -30.28
CA ASP A 456 11.81 -6.31 -28.89
C ASP A 456 10.26 -6.18 -28.81
N MET A 457 9.63 -5.54 -29.81
CA MET A 457 8.17 -5.52 -29.95
C MET A 457 7.58 -6.87 -30.42
N ALA A 458 8.33 -7.61 -31.24
CA ALA A 458 7.96 -8.96 -31.70
C ALA A 458 8.44 -10.07 -30.74
N GLY A 459 9.52 -9.84 -30.01
CA GLY A 459 10.31 -10.83 -29.27
C GLY A 459 9.98 -10.96 -27.78
N GLY A 460 8.83 -10.47 -27.32
CA GLY A 460 8.18 -11.10 -26.16
C GLY A 460 7.85 -12.58 -26.39
N LYS A 461 8.08 -13.07 -27.63
CA LYS A 461 7.84 -14.45 -28.09
C LYS A 461 9.09 -15.29 -28.39
N ALA A 462 10.30 -14.77 -28.40
CA ALA A 462 11.45 -15.47 -29.03
C ALA A 462 12.71 -15.72 -28.18
N ARG A 463 12.75 -15.38 -26.88
CA ARG A 463 13.90 -15.78 -26.01
C ARG A 463 13.57 -16.97 -25.10
N GLY A 464 13.03 -18.03 -25.69
CA GLY A 464 12.79 -19.34 -25.07
C GLY A 464 13.39 -20.51 -25.86
N LYS A 465 14.45 -20.24 -26.65
CA LYS A 465 15.24 -21.29 -27.33
C LYS A 465 16.71 -20.89 -27.25
N GLU A 466 17.34 -21.25 -26.17
CA GLU A 466 18.70 -21.72 -26.02
C GLU A 466 18.94 -22.13 -24.56
#